data_28b90057dcafec8c58c1cf3e9dd4f2ce
#
_entry.id   28b90057dcafec8c58c1cf3e9dd4f2ce
#
_cell.length_a   1.000
_cell.length_b   1.000
_cell.length_c   1.000
_cell.angle_alpha   90.00
_cell.angle_beta   90.00
_cell.angle_gamma   90.00
#
_symmetry.space_group_name_H-M   'P 1'
#
loop_
_entity.id
_entity.type
_entity.pdbx_description
1 polymer ?
#
loop_
_entity_poly.entity_id
_entity_poly.type
_entity_poly.pdbx_seq_one_letter_code
_entity_poly.pdbx_strand_id
1 'polypeptide(L)'
;MAQLIRIDDQILSSFCERHHVRRLALFGSVLRPQEFRADSDLDVLVEFEPGHVPGFAFVDLADELSVLLGRRVDLHTPASLSPEFRDAVLREAEVLYGATAPA
;
A
#
# COMPACT_ATOMS: atom_id res chain seq x y z
N MET A 1 -5.21 1.13 17.66
CA MET A 1 -5.32 -0.22 17.09
C MET A 1 -3.94 -0.74 16.72
N ALA A 2 -3.67 -1.98 17.03
CA ALA A 2 -2.37 -2.54 16.70
C ALA A 2 -2.23 -2.70 15.18
N GLN A 3 -1.11 -2.31 14.67
CA GLN A 3 -0.79 -2.47 13.26
C GLN A 3 -0.49 -3.94 12.99
N LEU A 4 -1.14 -4.52 12.00
CA LEU A 4 -0.96 -5.93 11.68
C LEU A 4 0.38 -6.23 11.00
N ILE A 5 0.91 -5.26 10.29
CA ILE A 5 2.19 -5.37 9.60
C ILE A 5 3.15 -4.40 10.25
N ARG A 6 4.31 -4.93 10.63
CA ARG A 6 5.34 -4.10 11.27
C ARG A 6 6.50 -3.91 10.32
N ILE A 7 6.93 -2.68 10.20
CA ILE A 7 8.09 -2.32 9.41
C ILE A 7 8.75 -1.11 10.06
N ASP A 8 10.07 -1.04 10.01
CA ASP A 8 10.81 0.09 10.52
C ASP A 8 10.44 1.34 9.73
N ASP A 9 10.07 2.42 10.44
CA ASP A 9 9.61 3.65 9.80
C ASP A 9 10.68 4.27 8.90
N GLN A 10 11.94 4.16 9.28
CA GLN A 10 13.02 4.70 8.45
C GLN A 10 13.19 3.92 7.16
N ILE A 11 13.09 2.61 7.23
CA ILE A 11 13.18 1.76 6.04
C ILE A 11 12.03 2.06 5.11
N LEU A 12 10.84 2.19 5.64
CA LEU A 12 9.65 2.49 4.84
C LEU A 12 9.75 3.88 4.22
N SER A 13 10.17 4.87 4.99
CA SER A 13 10.33 6.23 4.48
C SER A 13 11.36 6.30 3.37
N SER A 14 12.50 5.62 3.54
CA SER A 14 13.53 5.55 2.52
C SER A 14 13.00 4.95 1.22
N PHE A 15 12.26 3.85 1.34
CA PHE A 15 11.64 3.20 0.18
C PHE A 15 10.72 4.18 -0.54
N CYS A 16 9.84 4.83 0.21
CA CYS A 16 8.85 5.74 -0.37
C CYS A 16 9.52 6.95 -1.02
N GLU A 17 10.56 7.49 -0.39
CA GLU A 17 11.28 8.63 -0.95
C GLU A 17 12.00 8.29 -2.23
N ARG A 18 12.64 7.11 -2.27
CA ARG A 18 13.35 6.67 -3.48
C ARG A 18 12.42 6.48 -4.67
N HIS A 19 11.19 6.09 -4.40
CA HIS A 19 10.22 5.78 -5.46
C HIS A 19 9.18 6.87 -5.65
N HIS A 20 9.34 8.01 -5.00
CA HIS A 20 8.41 9.15 -5.10
C HIS A 20 6.99 8.78 -4.73
N VAL A 21 6.86 7.94 -3.69
CA VAL A 21 5.56 7.55 -3.16
C VAL A 21 5.07 8.66 -2.23
N ARG A 22 3.87 9.15 -2.49
CA ARG A 22 3.24 10.16 -1.64
C ARG A 22 2.49 9.52 -0.47
N ARG A 23 1.84 8.39 -0.72
CA ARG A 23 1.07 7.70 0.30
C ARG A 23 1.07 6.21 0.05
N LEU A 24 1.16 5.44 1.13
CA LEU A 24 1.12 3.99 1.10
C LEU A 24 0.17 3.51 2.18
N ALA A 25 -0.79 2.66 1.84
CA ALA A 25 -1.80 2.23 2.78
C ALA A 25 -2.18 0.77 2.56
N LEU A 26 -2.68 0.14 3.61
CA LEU A 26 -3.18 -1.24 3.56
C LEU A 26 -4.69 -1.23 3.40
N PHE A 27 -5.21 -2.19 2.64
CA PHE A 27 -6.64 -2.36 2.54
C PHE A 27 -6.97 -3.84 2.30
N GLY A 28 -8.25 -4.16 2.22
CA GLY A 28 -8.68 -5.52 1.92
C GLY A 28 -8.62 -6.45 3.11
N SER A 29 -8.30 -7.70 2.86
CA SER A 29 -8.43 -8.77 3.87
C SER A 29 -7.55 -8.56 5.11
N VAL A 30 -6.43 -7.86 4.98
CA VAL A 30 -5.57 -7.60 6.13
C VAL A 30 -6.29 -6.81 7.22
N LEU A 31 -7.31 -6.03 6.85
CA LEU A 31 -8.12 -5.26 7.81
C LEU A 31 -9.21 -6.10 8.47
N ARG A 32 -9.36 -7.35 8.05
CA ARG A 32 -10.37 -8.26 8.58
C ARG A 32 -9.68 -9.51 9.09
N PRO A 33 -9.36 -9.57 10.38
CA PRO A 33 -8.55 -10.68 10.94
C PRO A 33 -9.08 -12.07 10.61
N GLN A 34 -10.42 -12.24 10.53
CA GLN A 34 -10.99 -13.55 10.23
C GLN A 34 -10.74 -13.99 8.78
N GLU A 35 -10.44 -13.04 7.89
CA GLU A 35 -10.25 -13.34 6.47
C GLU A 35 -8.78 -13.41 6.08
N PHE A 36 -7.92 -12.80 6.88
CA PHE A 36 -6.50 -12.72 6.56
C PHE A 36 -5.77 -13.96 7.02
N ARG A 37 -5.20 -14.71 6.09
CA ARG A 37 -4.53 -15.98 6.37
C ARG A 37 -3.04 -15.85 6.12
N ALA A 38 -2.29 -16.88 6.53
CA ALA A 38 -0.84 -16.89 6.36
C ALA A 38 -0.42 -16.80 4.89
N ASP A 39 -1.24 -17.32 3.99
CA ASP A 39 -0.95 -17.32 2.55
C ASP A 39 -1.69 -16.22 1.80
N SER A 40 -2.39 -15.33 2.49
CA SER A 40 -3.09 -14.23 1.85
C SER A 40 -2.11 -13.19 1.32
N ASP A 41 -2.43 -12.65 0.15
CA ASP A 41 -1.68 -11.50 -0.38
C ASP A 41 -2.03 -10.25 0.42
N LEU A 42 -1.08 -9.36 0.53
CA LEU A 42 -1.28 -8.09 1.22
C LEU A 42 -1.67 -7.04 0.20
N ASP A 43 -2.90 -6.55 0.30
CA ASP A 43 -3.38 -5.51 -0.62
C ASP A 43 -2.85 -4.16 -0.17
N VAL A 44 -2.10 -3.51 -1.04
CA VAL A 44 -1.46 -2.23 -0.74
C VAL A 44 -1.88 -1.20 -1.77
N LEU A 45 -2.30 -0.04 -1.28
CA LEU A 45 -2.66 1.08 -2.12
C LEU A 45 -1.49 2.06 -2.12
N VAL A 46 -1.01 2.42 -3.31
CA VAL A 46 0.10 3.36 -3.46
C VAL A 46 -0.35 4.57 -4.28
N GLU A 47 0.02 5.74 -3.81
CA GLU A 47 -0.17 6.99 -4.55
C GLU A 47 1.19 7.64 -4.73
N PHE A 48 1.48 8.06 -5.96
CA PHE A 48 2.76 8.66 -6.30
C PHE A 48 2.66 10.18 -6.34
N GLU A 49 3.79 10.84 -6.18
CA GLU A 49 3.88 12.27 -6.38
C GLU A 49 3.61 12.58 -7.86
N PRO A 50 2.99 13.73 -8.16
CA PRO A 50 2.67 14.08 -9.55
C PRO A 50 3.91 14.00 -10.45
N GLY A 51 3.74 13.38 -11.60
CA GLY A 51 4.82 13.25 -12.56
C GLY A 51 5.76 12.08 -12.32
N HIS A 52 5.53 11.30 -11.26
CA HIS A 52 6.44 10.22 -10.87
C HIS A 52 5.79 8.83 -10.90
N VAL A 53 4.71 8.68 -11.64
CA VAL A 53 4.06 7.36 -11.77
C VAL A 53 4.97 6.45 -12.59
N PRO A 54 5.44 5.33 -12.03
CA PRO A 54 6.33 4.43 -12.76
C PRO A 54 5.55 3.65 -13.82
N GLY A 55 6.22 3.34 -14.92
CA GLY A 55 5.65 2.45 -15.92
C GLY A 55 5.95 1.01 -15.55
N PHE A 56 6.86 0.39 -16.32
CA PHE A 56 7.23 -1.01 -16.08
C PHE A 56 7.87 -1.23 -14.71
N ALA A 57 8.46 -0.20 -14.14
CA ALA A 57 9.08 -0.32 -12.81
C ALA A 57 8.07 -0.59 -11.70
N PHE A 58 6.78 -0.51 -11.99
CA PHE A 58 5.73 -0.80 -11.01
C PHE A 58 5.83 -2.22 -10.46
N VAL A 59 6.18 -3.20 -11.31
CA VAL A 59 6.35 -4.59 -10.89
C VAL A 59 7.52 -4.71 -9.93
N ASP A 60 8.65 -4.05 -10.25
CA ASP A 60 9.82 -4.07 -9.39
C ASP A 60 9.52 -3.44 -8.03
N LEU A 61 8.70 -2.39 -8.03
CA LEU A 61 8.28 -1.73 -6.81
C LEU A 61 7.50 -2.69 -5.91
N ALA A 62 6.58 -3.43 -6.49
CA ALA A 62 5.78 -4.42 -5.75
C ALA A 62 6.67 -5.52 -5.18
N ASP A 63 7.65 -5.99 -5.94
CA ASP A 63 8.57 -7.02 -5.49
C ASP A 63 9.43 -6.52 -4.32
N GLU A 64 9.95 -5.32 -4.43
CA GLU A 64 10.76 -4.75 -3.36
C GLU A 64 9.93 -4.59 -2.09
N LEU A 65 8.71 -4.09 -2.22
CA LEU A 65 7.82 -3.91 -1.09
C LEU A 65 7.46 -5.24 -0.45
N SER A 66 7.29 -6.30 -1.25
CA SER A 66 7.03 -7.63 -0.73
C SER A 66 8.16 -8.11 0.17
N VAL A 67 9.40 -7.83 -0.22
CA VAL A 67 10.55 -8.18 0.61
C VAL A 67 10.54 -7.39 1.91
N LEU A 68 10.27 -6.09 1.83
CA LEU A 68 10.28 -5.23 3.01
C LEU A 68 9.18 -5.60 4.00
N LEU A 69 8.01 -5.99 3.51
CA LEU A 69 6.89 -6.32 4.37
C LEU A 69 6.83 -7.80 4.75
N GLY A 70 7.72 -8.62 4.16
CA GLY A 70 7.79 -10.04 4.47
C GLY A 70 6.61 -10.84 3.98
N ARG A 71 5.94 -10.36 2.94
CA ARG A 71 4.72 -10.97 2.46
C ARG A 71 4.47 -10.55 1.01
N ARG A 72 3.84 -11.42 0.22
CA ARG A 72 3.51 -11.06 -1.15
C ARG A 72 2.55 -9.87 -1.17
N VAL A 73 2.90 -8.86 -1.92
CA VAL A 73 2.15 -7.62 -2.03
C VAL A 73 1.40 -7.59 -3.36
N ASP A 74 0.11 -7.29 -3.28
CA ASP A 74 -0.72 -6.99 -4.44
C ASP A 74 -0.89 -5.47 -4.46
N LEU A 75 -0.18 -4.82 -5.37
CA LEU A 75 -0.05 -3.36 -5.37
C LEU A 75 -1.06 -2.72 -6.30
N HIS A 76 -1.79 -1.74 -5.78
CA HIS A 76 -2.85 -1.05 -6.52
C HIS A 76 -2.67 0.45 -6.43
N THR A 77 -3.14 1.16 -7.45
CA THR A 77 -3.27 2.63 -7.38
C THR A 77 -4.76 2.97 -7.34
N PRO A 78 -5.12 4.19 -6.89
CA PRO A 78 -6.53 4.57 -6.92
C PRO A 78 -7.13 4.46 -8.32
N ALA A 79 -6.36 4.78 -9.34
CA ALA A 79 -6.85 4.71 -10.73
C ALA A 79 -7.10 3.29 -11.19
N SER A 80 -6.45 2.29 -10.59
CA SER A 80 -6.64 0.88 -10.97
C SER A 80 -7.86 0.26 -10.32
N LEU A 81 -8.46 0.93 -9.35
CA LEU A 81 -9.66 0.44 -8.68
C LEU A 81 -10.91 0.90 -9.43
N SER A 82 -11.93 0.05 -9.47
CA SER A 82 -13.18 0.45 -10.12
C SER A 82 -13.83 1.59 -9.33
N PRO A 83 -14.54 2.50 -10.00
CA PRO A 83 -15.13 3.67 -9.32
C PRO A 83 -16.04 3.34 -8.14
N GLU A 84 -16.89 2.33 -8.27
CA GLU A 84 -17.82 1.98 -7.19
C GLU A 84 -17.10 1.37 -6.00
N PHE A 85 -15.87 0.92 -6.16
CA PHE A 85 -15.07 0.24 -5.16
C PHE A 85 -14.06 1.19 -4.53
N ARG A 86 -13.59 2.14 -5.32
CA ARG A 86 -12.50 3.06 -4.93
C ARG A 86 -12.78 3.85 -3.66
N ASP A 87 -13.98 4.41 -3.55
CA ASP A 87 -14.33 5.23 -2.40
C ASP A 87 -14.31 4.43 -1.10
N ALA A 88 -14.81 3.20 -1.14
CA ALA A 88 -14.80 2.34 0.02
C ALA A 88 -13.37 2.01 0.45
N VAL A 89 -12.51 1.69 -0.51
CA VAL A 89 -11.11 1.38 -0.23
C VAL A 89 -10.41 2.60 0.39
N LEU A 90 -10.61 3.77 -0.17
CA LEU A 90 -9.98 4.99 0.35
C LEU A 90 -10.43 5.31 1.77
N ARG A 91 -11.69 5.03 2.10
CA ARG A 91 -12.18 5.27 3.46
C ARG A 91 -11.64 4.27 4.48
N GLU A 92 -11.47 3.01 4.06
CA GLU A 92 -11.06 1.93 4.96
C GLU A 92 -9.56 1.80 5.13
N ALA A 93 -8.79 2.30 4.16
CA ALA A 93 -7.35 2.05 4.10
C ALA A 93 -6.63 2.53 5.36
N GLU A 94 -5.71 1.71 5.86
CA GLU A 94 -4.87 2.06 7.00
C GLU A 94 -3.54 2.57 6.46
N VAL A 95 -3.26 3.84 6.71
CA VAL A 95 -2.07 4.51 6.17
C VAL A 95 -0.81 4.02 6.88
N LEU A 96 0.17 3.57 6.09
CA LEU A 96 1.49 3.21 6.58
C LEU A 96 2.47 4.37 6.43
N TYR A 97 2.32 5.16 5.37
CA TYR A 97 3.24 6.26 5.06
C TYR A 97 2.46 7.38 4.39
N GLY A 98 2.78 8.62 4.76
CA GLY A 98 2.18 9.77 4.14
C GLY A 98 1.00 10.31 4.93
N ALA A 99 0.30 11.27 4.35
CA ALA A 99 -0.82 11.91 5.02
C ALA A 99 -2.05 10.99 5.03
N THR A 100 -2.86 11.11 6.07
CA THR A 100 -4.18 10.48 6.07
C THR A 100 -5.00 11.07 4.94
N ALA A 101 -6.11 10.41 4.61
CA ALA A 101 -6.94 10.86 3.50
C ALA A 101 -7.23 12.36 3.63
N PRO A 102 -7.20 13.09 2.52
CA PRO A 102 -7.50 14.51 2.57
C PRO A 102 -8.92 14.74 3.04
N ALA A 103 -9.07 15.84 3.70
CA ALA A 103 -10.39 16.24 4.17
C ALA A 103 -11.32 16.52 2.99
#